data_a94e237a5eca364bd2f00ad0fe3f7569
#
_entry.id   a94e237a5eca364bd2f00ad0fe3f7569
#
_cell.length_a   1.000
_cell.length_b   1.000
_cell.length_c   1.000
_cell.angle_alpha   90.00
_cell.angle_beta   90.00
_cell.angle_gamma   90.00
#
_symmetry.space_group_name_H-M   'P 1'
#
loop_
_entity.id
_entity.type
_entity.pdbx_description
1 polymer ?
#
loop_
_entity_poly.entity_id
_entity_poly.type
_entity_poly.pdbx_seq_one_letter_code
_entity_poly.pdbx_strand_id
1 'polypeptide(L)'
;PLDVLAGLARDENPRVRMEAVLAAGQIPQMESIHVVAMASEREMDRSIEYAFTQAVHHLKPHWEEPFEKGRLTFAKLSHVAAVLNRAGSKNMIGKLRGVADDATLSKNERMGAMATLLAVGGPREFREYGLNRKKFTEGGKYDPNSHAVLLARMVDATGERDVRPEGELSEPLLELLDSGNEEVLTHALTLTGLWSVRQVEGEVLRCARDKNLGIE
;
A
#
# COMPACT_ATOMS: atom_id res chain seq x y z
N PRO A 1 -21.79 -4.69 13.52
CA PRO A 1 -21.17 -5.97 13.96
C PRO A 1 -19.67 -6.01 13.66
N LEU A 2 -19.22 -5.54 12.48
CA LEU A 2 -17.80 -5.61 12.08
C LEU A 2 -16.87 -4.81 13.00
N ASP A 3 -17.30 -3.66 13.54
CA ASP A 3 -16.46 -2.84 14.44
C ASP A 3 -16.10 -3.58 15.74
N VAL A 4 -17.07 -4.34 16.28
CA VAL A 4 -16.83 -5.17 17.47
C VAL A 4 -15.85 -6.30 17.14
N LEU A 5 -16.05 -6.99 16.01
CA LEU A 5 -15.17 -8.07 15.57
C LEU A 5 -13.77 -7.53 15.24
N ALA A 6 -13.64 -6.31 14.74
CA ALA A 6 -12.35 -5.67 14.47
C ALA A 6 -11.51 -5.48 15.76
N GLY A 7 -12.15 -5.11 16.86
CA GLY A 7 -11.50 -5.07 18.18
C GLY A 7 -11.05 -6.46 18.65
N LEU A 8 -11.95 -7.45 18.55
CA LEU A 8 -11.67 -8.82 18.97
C LEU A 8 -10.61 -9.52 18.09
N ALA A 9 -10.53 -9.19 16.81
CA ALA A 9 -9.50 -9.73 15.91
C ALA A 9 -8.06 -9.28 16.27
N ARG A 10 -7.92 -8.26 17.13
CA ARG A 10 -6.64 -7.77 17.65
C ARG A 10 -6.39 -8.15 19.11
N ASP A 11 -7.29 -8.91 19.73
CA ASP A 11 -7.20 -9.31 21.14
C ASP A 11 -5.88 -10.03 21.45
N GLU A 12 -5.38 -9.91 22.67
CA GLU A 12 -4.16 -10.60 23.12
C GLU A 12 -4.35 -12.11 23.14
N ASN A 13 -5.56 -12.55 23.49
CA ASN A 13 -5.91 -13.96 23.54
C ASN A 13 -6.08 -14.55 22.13
N PRO A 14 -5.28 -15.52 21.72
CA PRO A 14 -5.34 -16.12 20.38
C PRO A 14 -6.70 -16.77 20.09
N ARG A 15 -7.38 -17.32 21.11
CA ARG A 15 -8.71 -17.93 20.93
C ARG A 15 -9.77 -16.89 20.61
N VAL A 16 -9.71 -15.70 21.25
CA VAL A 16 -10.62 -14.59 20.94
C VAL A 16 -10.42 -14.11 19.51
N ARG A 17 -9.14 -13.96 19.07
CA ARG A 17 -8.85 -13.60 17.67
C ARG A 17 -9.38 -14.64 16.68
N MET A 18 -9.20 -15.93 16.98
CA MET A 18 -9.68 -17.01 16.12
C MET A 18 -11.22 -16.95 15.96
N GLU A 19 -11.96 -16.83 17.06
CA GLU A 19 -13.44 -16.74 17.03
C GLU A 19 -13.92 -15.50 16.27
N ALA A 20 -13.22 -14.35 16.43
CA ALA A 20 -13.52 -13.13 15.68
C ALA A 20 -13.30 -13.32 14.17
N VAL A 21 -12.23 -14.00 13.76
CA VAL A 21 -11.94 -14.34 12.35
C VAL A 21 -13.02 -15.25 11.78
N LEU A 22 -13.40 -16.30 12.51
CA LEU A 22 -14.46 -17.22 12.09
C LEU A 22 -15.81 -16.49 11.96
N ALA A 23 -16.17 -15.66 12.93
CA ALA A 23 -17.40 -14.86 12.89
C ALA A 23 -17.41 -13.87 11.72
N ALA A 24 -16.30 -13.14 11.48
CA ALA A 24 -16.18 -12.25 10.35
C ALA A 24 -16.28 -13.00 9.02
N GLY A 25 -15.68 -14.19 8.93
CA GLY A 25 -15.76 -15.07 7.76
C GLY A 25 -17.18 -15.49 7.37
N GLN A 26 -18.14 -15.46 8.29
CA GLN A 26 -19.55 -15.77 8.03
C GLN A 26 -20.38 -14.56 7.57
N ILE A 27 -19.81 -13.35 7.55
CA ILE A 27 -20.53 -12.14 7.13
C ILE A 27 -20.19 -11.85 5.65
N PRO A 28 -21.13 -12.07 4.71
CA PRO A 28 -20.86 -12.03 3.27
C PRO A 28 -20.77 -10.60 2.73
N GLN A 29 -19.77 -9.83 3.16
CA GLN A 29 -19.50 -8.45 2.74
C GLN A 29 -18.02 -8.28 2.44
N MET A 30 -17.67 -7.36 1.55
CA MET A 30 -16.27 -7.12 1.20
C MET A 30 -15.46 -6.57 2.39
N GLU A 31 -16.09 -5.80 3.27
CA GLU A 31 -15.45 -5.22 4.44
C GLU A 31 -15.02 -6.26 5.49
N SER A 32 -15.65 -7.44 5.48
CA SER A 32 -15.33 -8.53 6.41
C SER A 32 -13.88 -9.00 6.27
N ILE A 33 -13.29 -8.88 5.06
CA ILE A 33 -11.89 -9.25 4.84
C ILE A 33 -10.91 -8.36 5.61
N HIS A 34 -11.28 -7.12 5.91
CA HIS A 34 -10.45 -6.24 6.75
C HIS A 34 -10.35 -6.76 8.17
N VAL A 35 -11.49 -7.23 8.73
CA VAL A 35 -11.51 -7.81 10.07
C VAL A 35 -10.67 -9.07 10.12
N VAL A 36 -10.81 -9.94 9.12
CA VAL A 36 -9.95 -11.15 9.00
C VAL A 36 -8.49 -10.75 8.93
N ALA A 37 -8.13 -9.77 8.10
CA ALA A 37 -6.76 -9.31 7.93
C ALA A 37 -6.12 -8.78 9.24
N MET A 38 -6.91 -8.16 10.12
CA MET A 38 -6.43 -7.62 11.41
C MET A 38 -5.84 -8.70 12.33
N ALA A 39 -6.26 -9.95 12.20
CA ALA A 39 -5.68 -11.06 12.98
C ALA A 39 -4.19 -11.29 12.67
N SER A 40 -3.72 -10.86 11.49
CA SER A 40 -2.30 -10.95 11.09
C SER A 40 -1.40 -9.88 11.74
N GLU A 41 -1.94 -8.95 12.50
CA GLU A 41 -1.15 -7.96 13.24
C GLU A 41 -0.36 -8.56 14.42
N ARG A 42 -0.70 -9.78 14.80
CA ARG A 42 0.00 -10.55 15.86
C ARG A 42 0.37 -11.92 15.32
N GLU A 43 1.30 -12.58 15.99
CA GLU A 43 1.65 -13.97 15.68
C GLU A 43 0.40 -14.85 15.68
N MET A 44 0.23 -15.63 14.63
CA MET A 44 -0.86 -16.58 14.47
C MET A 44 -0.36 -17.98 14.76
N ASP A 45 -0.98 -18.64 15.73
CA ASP A 45 -0.80 -20.08 15.92
C ASP A 45 -1.47 -20.87 14.79
N ARG A 46 -1.24 -22.18 14.76
CA ARG A 46 -1.78 -23.08 13.73
C ARG A 46 -3.32 -22.98 13.61
N SER A 47 -4.02 -22.77 14.70
CA SER A 47 -5.49 -22.72 14.72
C SER A 47 -6.00 -21.42 14.09
N ILE A 48 -5.39 -20.29 14.43
CA ILE A 48 -5.70 -18.99 13.82
C ILE A 48 -5.33 -19.00 12.34
N GLU A 49 -4.16 -19.54 11.96
CA GLU A 49 -3.76 -19.66 10.56
C GLU A 49 -4.77 -20.45 9.73
N TYR A 50 -5.29 -21.54 10.29
CA TYR A 50 -6.33 -22.32 9.65
C TYR A 50 -7.63 -21.53 9.50
N ALA A 51 -8.11 -20.90 10.58
CA ALA A 51 -9.32 -20.08 10.57
C ALA A 51 -9.19 -18.90 9.60
N PHE A 52 -8.05 -18.23 9.59
CA PHE A 52 -7.72 -17.16 8.68
C PHE A 52 -7.78 -17.60 7.21
N THR A 53 -7.14 -18.71 6.89
CA THR A 53 -7.15 -19.27 5.54
C THR A 53 -8.58 -19.61 5.09
N GLN A 54 -9.37 -20.27 5.95
CA GLN A 54 -10.76 -20.59 5.64
C GLN A 54 -11.61 -19.33 5.42
N ALA A 55 -11.46 -18.31 6.27
CA ALA A 55 -12.19 -17.05 6.15
C ALA A 55 -11.82 -16.30 4.86
N VAL A 56 -10.53 -16.24 4.50
CA VAL A 56 -10.06 -15.63 3.24
C VAL A 56 -10.72 -16.30 2.03
N HIS A 57 -10.74 -17.63 2.00
CA HIS A 57 -11.36 -18.37 0.89
C HIS A 57 -12.89 -18.27 0.90
N HIS A 58 -13.53 -18.32 2.05
CA HIS A 58 -14.99 -18.22 2.16
C HIS A 58 -15.48 -16.85 1.68
N LEU A 59 -14.77 -15.78 2.06
CA LEU A 59 -15.08 -14.41 1.67
C LEU A 59 -14.62 -14.06 0.24
N LYS A 60 -13.85 -14.92 -0.44
CA LYS A 60 -13.27 -14.63 -1.75
C LYS A 60 -14.27 -14.09 -2.78
N PRO A 61 -15.51 -14.62 -2.91
CA PRO A 61 -16.50 -14.10 -3.84
C PRO A 61 -16.93 -12.65 -3.57
N HIS A 62 -16.71 -12.15 -2.35
CA HIS A 62 -17.15 -10.82 -1.94
C HIS A 62 -16.04 -9.77 -2.01
N TRP A 63 -14.75 -10.15 -1.83
CA TRP A 63 -13.66 -9.19 -1.78
C TRP A 63 -12.73 -9.20 -3.00
N GLU A 64 -12.58 -10.35 -3.72
CA GLU A 64 -11.57 -10.46 -4.78
C GLU A 64 -11.84 -9.50 -5.95
N GLU A 65 -13.06 -9.49 -6.47
CA GLU A 65 -13.41 -8.59 -7.58
C GLU A 65 -13.38 -7.11 -7.20
N PRO A 66 -13.92 -6.65 -6.04
CA PRO A 66 -13.72 -5.29 -5.57
C PRO A 66 -12.25 -4.90 -5.39
N PHE A 67 -11.41 -5.82 -4.88
CA PHE A 67 -9.99 -5.61 -4.73
C PHE A 67 -9.27 -5.50 -6.09
N GLU A 68 -9.56 -6.40 -7.03
CA GLU A 68 -9.01 -6.37 -8.39
C GLU A 68 -9.36 -5.08 -9.15
N LYS A 69 -10.50 -4.47 -8.84
CA LYS A 69 -10.98 -3.20 -9.43
C LYS A 69 -10.56 -1.95 -8.64
N GLY A 70 -9.69 -2.07 -7.64
CA GLY A 70 -9.23 -0.95 -6.83
C GLY A 70 -10.30 -0.33 -5.92
N ARG A 71 -11.49 -0.96 -5.78
CA ARG A 71 -12.59 -0.49 -4.92
C ARG A 71 -12.44 -0.91 -3.47
N LEU A 72 -11.62 -1.93 -3.20
CA LEU A 72 -11.24 -2.39 -1.86
C LEU A 72 -9.75 -2.17 -1.67
N THR A 73 -9.37 -1.48 -0.60
CA THR A 73 -7.96 -1.22 -0.24
C THR A 73 -7.73 -1.55 1.22
N PHE A 74 -6.56 -2.06 1.57
CA PHE A 74 -6.21 -2.35 2.95
C PHE A 74 -5.46 -1.19 3.59
N ALA A 75 -5.69 -0.96 4.88
CA ALA A 75 -5.02 0.11 5.62
C ALA A 75 -3.52 -0.17 5.83
N LYS A 76 -3.14 -1.45 5.99
CA LYS A 76 -1.75 -1.89 6.23
C LYS A 76 -1.25 -2.81 5.13
N LEU A 77 0.04 -2.70 4.78
CA LEU A 77 0.70 -3.57 3.81
C LEU A 77 0.70 -5.04 4.26
N SER A 78 0.95 -5.27 5.54
CA SER A 78 0.91 -6.61 6.14
C SER A 78 -0.45 -7.31 5.93
N HIS A 79 -1.55 -6.57 5.98
CA HIS A 79 -2.89 -7.09 5.72
C HIS A 79 -3.03 -7.59 4.27
N VAL A 80 -2.58 -6.79 3.29
CA VAL A 80 -2.59 -7.18 1.89
C VAL A 80 -1.78 -8.46 1.69
N ALA A 81 -0.55 -8.47 2.18
CA ALA A 81 0.36 -9.60 2.05
C ALA A 81 -0.23 -10.87 2.69
N ALA A 82 -0.79 -10.76 3.90
CA ALA A 82 -1.39 -11.90 4.59
C ALA A 82 -2.57 -12.49 3.81
N VAL A 83 -3.50 -11.65 3.31
CA VAL A 83 -4.67 -12.10 2.55
C VAL A 83 -4.25 -12.71 1.21
N LEU A 84 -3.40 -12.04 0.43
CA LEU A 84 -3.00 -12.51 -0.90
C LEU A 84 -2.18 -13.80 -0.85
N ASN A 85 -1.30 -13.96 0.15
CA ASN A 85 -0.54 -15.20 0.35
C ASN A 85 -1.45 -16.40 0.60
N ARG A 86 -2.60 -16.23 1.25
CA ARG A 86 -3.56 -17.30 1.53
C ARG A 86 -4.57 -17.50 0.40
N ALA A 87 -4.94 -16.43 -0.31
CA ALA A 87 -5.92 -16.50 -1.40
C ALA A 87 -5.46 -17.30 -2.62
N GLY A 88 -4.15 -17.48 -2.80
CA GLY A 88 -3.57 -18.19 -3.95
C GLY A 88 -3.89 -17.53 -5.30
N SER A 89 -4.18 -16.24 -5.32
CA SER A 89 -4.61 -15.52 -6.52
C SER A 89 -3.44 -15.28 -7.48
N LYS A 90 -3.33 -16.16 -8.48
CA LYS A 90 -2.32 -16.05 -9.53
C LYS A 90 -2.61 -14.84 -10.42
N ASN A 91 -1.56 -14.10 -10.78
CA ASN A 91 -1.62 -12.94 -11.68
C ASN A 91 -2.36 -11.70 -11.15
N MET A 92 -2.51 -11.57 -9.83
CA MET A 92 -3.14 -10.39 -9.21
C MET A 92 -2.41 -9.09 -9.59
N ILE A 93 -1.07 -9.09 -9.60
CA ILE A 93 -0.26 -7.92 -9.98
C ILE A 93 -0.59 -7.48 -11.42
N GLY A 94 -0.76 -8.44 -12.35
CA GLY A 94 -1.13 -8.13 -13.73
C GLY A 94 -2.51 -7.48 -13.85
N LYS A 95 -3.49 -7.96 -13.11
CA LYS A 95 -4.84 -7.37 -13.06
C LYS A 95 -4.83 -5.98 -12.45
N LEU A 96 -4.13 -5.79 -11.32
CA LEU A 96 -3.99 -4.48 -10.67
C LEU A 96 -3.28 -3.44 -11.57
N ARG A 97 -2.28 -3.85 -12.35
CA ARG A 97 -1.66 -2.97 -13.37
C ARG A 97 -2.70 -2.52 -14.40
N GLY A 98 -3.54 -3.45 -14.88
CA GLY A 98 -4.62 -3.11 -15.80
C GLY A 98 -5.56 -2.04 -15.23
N VAL A 99 -5.96 -2.18 -13.96
CA VAL A 99 -6.81 -1.20 -13.28
C VAL A 99 -6.09 0.15 -13.07
N ALA A 100 -4.83 0.13 -12.64
CA ALA A 100 -4.04 1.33 -12.41
C ALA A 100 -3.84 2.17 -13.69
N ASP A 101 -3.80 1.51 -14.84
CA ASP A 101 -3.53 2.12 -16.14
C ASP A 101 -4.81 2.43 -16.96
N ASP A 102 -5.98 1.98 -16.49
CA ASP A 102 -7.26 2.18 -17.20
C ASP A 102 -7.82 3.60 -16.97
N ALA A 103 -7.64 4.48 -17.94
CA ALA A 103 -8.13 5.86 -17.89
C ALA A 103 -9.67 5.99 -17.86
N THR A 104 -10.42 4.92 -18.14
CA THR A 104 -11.90 4.92 -18.07
C THR A 104 -12.41 4.75 -16.64
N LEU A 105 -11.57 4.24 -15.73
CA LEU A 105 -11.91 4.08 -14.33
C LEU A 105 -11.76 5.38 -13.53
N SER A 106 -12.47 5.45 -12.40
CA SER A 106 -12.36 6.59 -11.51
C SER A 106 -10.94 6.74 -10.96
N LYS A 107 -10.56 7.97 -10.62
CA LYS A 107 -9.26 8.25 -9.99
C LYS A 107 -9.05 7.41 -8.72
N ASN A 108 -10.11 7.24 -7.90
CA ASN A 108 -10.03 6.48 -6.66
C ASN A 108 -9.72 5.00 -6.90
N GLU A 109 -10.33 4.38 -7.92
CA GLU A 109 -10.06 2.98 -8.29
C GLU A 109 -8.61 2.81 -8.76
N ARG A 110 -8.14 3.70 -9.64
CA ARG A 110 -6.75 3.70 -10.12
C ARG A 110 -5.75 3.89 -8.97
N MET A 111 -6.01 4.86 -8.08
CA MET A 111 -5.17 5.11 -6.90
C MET A 111 -5.14 3.92 -5.93
N GLY A 112 -6.30 3.27 -5.71
CA GLY A 112 -6.39 2.07 -4.89
C GLY A 112 -5.56 0.91 -5.45
N ALA A 113 -5.61 0.70 -6.78
CA ALA A 113 -4.79 -0.30 -7.45
C ALA A 113 -3.28 0.03 -7.36
N MET A 114 -2.88 1.30 -7.58
CA MET A 114 -1.49 1.75 -7.44
C MET A 114 -0.99 1.54 -6.00
N ALA A 115 -1.77 1.92 -4.98
CA ALA A 115 -1.42 1.72 -3.58
C ALA A 115 -1.18 0.23 -3.27
N THR A 116 -2.03 -0.65 -3.81
CA THR A 116 -1.86 -2.08 -3.66
C THR A 116 -0.63 -2.61 -4.40
N LEU A 117 -0.36 -2.12 -5.62
CA LEU A 117 0.85 -2.47 -6.37
C LEU A 117 2.13 -2.08 -5.62
N LEU A 118 2.14 -0.93 -4.94
CA LEU A 118 3.26 -0.54 -4.08
C LEU A 118 3.36 -1.43 -2.82
N ALA A 119 2.21 -1.92 -2.32
CA ALA A 119 2.19 -2.81 -1.16
C ALA A 119 2.77 -4.21 -1.45
N VAL A 120 2.49 -4.80 -2.61
CA VAL A 120 2.82 -6.21 -2.91
C VAL A 120 3.77 -6.40 -4.09
N GLY A 121 3.94 -5.37 -4.91
CA GLY A 121 4.80 -5.38 -6.08
C GLY A 121 6.30 -5.29 -5.76
N GLY A 122 7.11 -5.33 -6.78
CA GLY A 122 8.57 -5.27 -6.69
C GLY A 122 9.17 -3.96 -7.22
N PRO A 123 10.47 -3.97 -7.57
CA PRO A 123 11.20 -2.80 -8.06
C PRO A 123 10.54 -2.09 -9.24
N ARG A 124 9.92 -2.84 -10.15
CA ARG A 124 9.22 -2.31 -11.31
C ARG A 124 7.99 -1.50 -10.92
N GLU A 125 7.14 -2.03 -10.01
CA GLU A 125 5.94 -1.33 -9.54
C GLU A 125 6.30 -0.03 -8.84
N PHE A 126 7.34 -0.03 -8.05
CA PHE A 126 7.86 1.16 -7.38
C PHE A 126 8.29 2.23 -8.39
N ARG A 127 9.01 1.82 -9.44
CA ARG A 127 9.42 2.74 -10.52
C ARG A 127 8.22 3.31 -11.26
N GLU A 128 7.29 2.47 -11.69
CA GLU A 128 6.17 2.84 -12.56
C GLU A 128 5.07 3.60 -11.83
N TYR A 129 4.68 3.16 -10.63
CA TYR A 129 3.51 3.70 -9.92
C TYR A 129 3.84 4.60 -8.74
N GLY A 130 5.08 4.62 -8.29
CA GLY A 130 5.52 5.47 -7.21
C GLY A 130 6.36 6.67 -7.67
N LEU A 131 7.33 6.47 -8.57
CA LEU A 131 8.23 7.53 -9.01
C LEU A 131 7.82 8.20 -10.32
N ASN A 132 6.91 7.62 -11.10
CA ASN A 132 6.51 8.17 -12.39
C ASN A 132 5.49 9.30 -12.22
N ARG A 133 5.97 10.55 -12.15
CA ARG A 133 5.16 11.76 -11.99
C ARG A 133 4.02 11.89 -13.01
N LYS A 134 4.17 11.30 -14.21
CA LYS A 134 3.12 11.35 -15.24
C LYS A 134 1.83 10.65 -14.82
N LYS A 135 1.90 9.64 -13.94
CA LYS A 135 0.71 8.96 -13.38
C LYS A 135 -0.17 9.89 -12.53
N PHE A 136 0.39 11.00 -12.05
CA PHE A 136 -0.26 12.01 -11.22
C PHE A 136 -0.49 13.33 -11.95
N THR A 137 -0.45 13.29 -13.29
CA THR A 137 -0.64 14.49 -14.13
C THR A 137 -1.85 14.28 -15.02
N GLU A 138 -2.91 15.04 -14.78
CA GLU A 138 -4.15 15.02 -15.57
C GLU A 138 -4.35 16.39 -16.23
N GLY A 139 -4.64 16.42 -17.55
CA GLY A 139 -4.80 17.67 -18.28
C GLY A 139 -3.59 18.60 -18.20
N GLY A 140 -2.38 18.04 -18.04
CA GLY A 140 -1.14 18.81 -17.89
C GLY A 140 -0.92 19.37 -16.49
N LYS A 141 -1.82 19.13 -15.54
CA LYS A 141 -1.71 19.60 -14.15
C LYS A 141 -1.28 18.45 -13.23
N TYR A 142 -0.16 18.64 -12.55
CA TYR A 142 0.33 17.71 -11.53
C TYR A 142 -0.51 17.78 -10.26
N ASP A 143 -0.82 16.61 -9.67
CA ASP A 143 -1.51 16.46 -8.41
C ASP A 143 -0.55 15.93 -7.33
N PRO A 144 0.10 16.82 -6.57
CA PRO A 144 1.04 16.43 -5.54
C PRO A 144 0.40 15.70 -4.37
N ASN A 145 -0.87 16.00 -4.03
CA ASN A 145 -1.53 15.39 -2.88
C ASN A 145 -1.76 13.89 -3.10
N SER A 146 -2.28 13.52 -4.28
CA SER A 146 -2.42 12.10 -4.65
C SER A 146 -1.07 11.41 -4.72
N HIS A 147 -0.03 12.09 -5.19
CA HIS A 147 1.32 11.52 -5.26
C HIS A 147 1.90 11.30 -3.85
N ALA A 148 1.76 12.27 -2.93
CA ALA A 148 2.23 12.13 -1.55
C ALA A 148 1.64 10.90 -0.85
N VAL A 149 0.35 10.61 -1.04
CA VAL A 149 -0.31 9.41 -0.49
C VAL A 149 0.39 8.13 -0.95
N LEU A 150 0.80 8.04 -2.21
CA LEU A 150 1.49 6.84 -2.73
C LEU A 150 2.97 6.80 -2.33
N LEU A 151 3.64 7.96 -2.21
CA LEU A 151 5.00 8.02 -1.69
C LEU A 151 5.08 7.58 -0.23
N ALA A 152 4.08 7.94 0.60
CA ALA A 152 3.96 7.41 1.97
C ALA A 152 3.90 5.87 1.96
N ARG A 153 3.09 5.28 1.07
CA ARG A 153 3.04 3.81 0.91
C ARG A 153 4.37 3.20 0.48
N MET A 154 5.14 3.90 -0.37
CA MET A 154 6.48 3.45 -0.74
C MET A 154 7.46 3.47 0.44
N VAL A 155 7.39 4.51 1.28
CA VAL A 155 8.21 4.60 2.51
C VAL A 155 7.93 3.39 3.40
N ASP A 156 6.63 3.12 3.69
CA ASP A 156 6.21 1.98 4.49
C ASP A 156 6.73 0.65 3.89
N ALA A 157 6.47 0.44 2.60
CA ALA A 157 6.86 -0.80 1.90
C ALA A 157 8.38 -0.97 1.80
N THR A 158 9.15 0.11 1.65
CA THR A 158 10.62 0.05 1.68
C THR A 158 11.10 -0.36 3.08
N GLY A 159 10.54 0.21 4.14
CA GLY A 159 10.92 -0.12 5.52
C GLY A 159 10.58 -1.57 5.90
N GLU A 160 9.43 -2.08 5.44
CA GLU A 160 8.97 -3.44 5.79
C GLU A 160 9.59 -4.55 4.91
N ARG A 161 9.91 -4.25 3.64
CA ARG A 161 10.25 -5.27 2.63
C ARG A 161 11.59 -5.05 1.94
N ASP A 162 12.31 -3.99 2.28
CA ASP A 162 13.59 -3.61 1.66
C ASP A 162 13.52 -3.53 0.11
N VAL A 163 12.41 -2.97 -0.42
CA VAL A 163 12.20 -2.81 -1.86
C VAL A 163 12.81 -1.51 -2.34
N ARG A 164 13.66 -1.60 -3.36
CA ARG A 164 14.22 -0.46 -4.07
C ARG A 164 13.73 -0.48 -5.52
N PRO A 165 13.34 0.68 -6.11
CA PRO A 165 12.97 0.76 -7.52
C PRO A 165 14.11 0.34 -8.45
N GLU A 166 13.76 -0.20 -9.61
CA GLU A 166 14.73 -0.51 -10.64
C GLU A 166 15.24 0.74 -11.37
N GLY A 167 16.45 0.64 -11.94
CA GLY A 167 17.04 1.66 -12.79
C GLY A 167 17.66 2.84 -12.02
N GLU A 168 17.93 3.90 -12.75
CA GLU A 168 18.51 5.15 -12.24
C GLU A 168 17.45 5.96 -11.48
N LEU A 169 17.79 6.48 -10.29
CA LEU A 169 16.86 7.11 -9.37
C LEU A 169 17.05 8.61 -9.18
N SER A 170 18.18 9.18 -9.65
CA SER A 170 18.48 10.59 -9.41
C SER A 170 17.44 11.51 -10.04
N GLU A 171 17.14 11.34 -11.33
CA GLU A 171 16.20 12.21 -12.04
C GLU A 171 14.80 12.22 -11.41
N PRO A 172 14.12 11.07 -11.17
CA PRO A 172 12.81 11.09 -10.54
C PRO A 172 12.83 11.62 -9.10
N LEU A 173 13.90 11.38 -8.34
CA LEU A 173 14.00 11.95 -6.99
C LEU A 173 14.21 13.47 -7.03
N LEU A 174 15.02 13.99 -7.96
CA LEU A 174 15.16 15.44 -8.14
C LEU A 174 13.82 16.10 -8.50
N GLU A 175 13.02 15.49 -9.39
CA GLU A 175 11.66 15.99 -9.70
C GLU A 175 10.74 16.04 -8.49
N LEU A 176 10.87 15.09 -7.55
CA LEU A 176 10.09 15.07 -6.31
C LEU A 176 10.59 16.10 -5.30
N LEU A 177 11.91 16.23 -5.14
CA LEU A 177 12.54 17.22 -4.26
C LEU A 177 12.21 18.66 -4.70
N ASP A 178 11.99 18.89 -6.00
CA ASP A 178 11.59 20.20 -6.56
C ASP A 178 10.07 20.31 -6.78
N SER A 179 9.27 19.50 -6.11
CA SER A 179 7.80 19.44 -6.32
C SER A 179 7.04 20.69 -5.84
N GLY A 180 7.62 21.46 -4.91
CA GLY A 180 6.96 22.58 -4.23
C GLY A 180 5.85 22.16 -3.27
N ASN A 181 5.73 20.87 -2.92
CA ASN A 181 4.76 20.35 -1.96
C ASN A 181 5.51 19.70 -0.78
N GLU A 182 5.20 20.10 0.44
CA GLU A 182 5.90 19.71 1.67
C GLU A 182 5.82 18.19 1.92
N GLU A 183 4.65 17.57 1.72
CA GLU A 183 4.48 16.13 1.95
C GLU A 183 5.26 15.30 0.93
N VAL A 184 5.22 15.68 -0.36
CA VAL A 184 6.02 15.04 -1.42
C VAL A 184 7.50 15.16 -1.10
N LEU A 185 7.97 16.35 -0.70
CA LEU A 185 9.36 16.62 -0.32
C LEU A 185 9.79 15.73 0.85
N THR A 186 9.00 15.67 1.91
CA THR A 186 9.27 14.87 3.10
C THR A 186 9.45 13.38 2.75
N HIS A 187 8.53 12.82 1.96
CA HIS A 187 8.65 11.43 1.53
C HIS A 187 9.82 11.20 0.57
N ALA A 188 10.09 12.15 -0.34
CA ALA A 188 11.24 12.06 -1.26
C ALA A 188 12.58 12.05 -0.49
N LEU A 189 12.74 12.90 0.52
CA LEU A 189 13.91 12.91 1.41
C LEU A 189 14.07 11.58 2.14
N THR A 190 12.99 11.06 2.71
CA THR A 190 12.98 9.77 3.40
C THR A 190 13.41 8.64 2.48
N LEU A 191 12.81 8.54 1.28
CA LEU A 191 13.15 7.53 0.28
C LEU A 191 14.60 7.65 -0.22
N THR A 192 15.10 8.88 -0.39
CA THR A 192 16.51 9.13 -0.75
C THR A 192 17.46 8.54 0.28
N GLY A 193 17.15 8.70 1.57
CA GLY A 193 17.91 8.11 2.67
C GLY A 193 17.81 6.58 2.69
N LEU A 194 16.61 6.03 2.64
CA LEU A 194 16.36 4.58 2.66
C LEU A 194 17.08 3.85 1.50
N TRP A 195 17.06 4.43 0.30
CA TRP A 195 17.71 3.84 -0.87
C TRP A 195 19.19 4.25 -1.03
N SER A 196 19.72 5.10 -0.15
CA SER A 196 21.12 5.58 -0.16
C SER A 196 21.54 6.18 -1.51
N VAL A 197 20.70 7.05 -2.10
CA VAL A 197 20.93 7.66 -3.43
C VAL A 197 21.81 8.90 -3.27
N ARG A 198 23.14 8.72 -3.30
CA ARG A 198 24.13 9.79 -3.10
C ARG A 198 24.14 10.85 -4.20
N GLN A 199 23.70 10.51 -5.40
CA GLN A 199 23.71 11.41 -6.56
C GLN A 199 22.85 12.67 -6.35
N VAL A 200 21.87 12.64 -5.43
CA VAL A 200 20.99 13.78 -5.11
C VAL A 200 21.38 14.50 -3.81
N GLU A 201 22.53 14.16 -3.20
CA GLU A 201 22.97 14.71 -1.90
C GLU A 201 23.05 16.25 -1.90
N GLY A 202 23.49 16.84 -3.00
CA GLY A 202 23.55 18.30 -3.15
C GLY A 202 22.19 18.98 -2.99
N GLU A 203 21.14 18.37 -3.55
CA GLU A 203 19.77 18.88 -3.46
C GLU A 203 19.19 18.65 -2.06
N VAL A 204 19.45 17.50 -1.46
CA VAL A 204 19.07 17.21 -0.05
C VAL A 204 19.66 18.26 0.89
N LEU A 205 20.95 18.61 0.72
CA LEU A 205 21.59 19.65 1.52
C LEU A 205 21.01 21.06 1.25
N ARG A 206 20.57 21.33 0.02
CA ARG A 206 19.85 22.58 -0.31
C ARG A 206 18.53 22.66 0.44
N CYS A 207 17.72 21.60 0.40
CA CYS A 207 16.44 21.51 1.12
C CYS A 207 16.63 21.66 2.64
N ALA A 208 17.65 21.00 3.23
CA ALA A 208 17.95 21.11 4.66
C ALA A 208 18.38 22.52 5.11
N ARG A 209 18.90 23.36 4.21
CA ARG A 209 19.30 24.74 4.51
C ARG A 209 18.19 25.76 4.30
N ASP A 210 17.11 25.39 3.64
CA ASP A 210 15.98 26.27 3.39
C ASP A 210 15.11 26.37 4.64
N LYS A 211 15.28 27.48 5.39
CA LYS A 211 14.56 27.77 6.64
C LYS A 211 13.04 27.89 6.47
N ASN A 212 12.54 27.99 5.23
CA ASN A 212 11.09 28.08 4.94
C ASN A 212 10.41 26.72 4.89
N LEU A 213 11.17 25.62 4.87
CA LEU A 213 10.62 24.26 4.75
C LEU A 213 10.23 23.61 6.08
N GLY A 214 10.45 24.31 7.24
CA GLY A 214 9.98 23.85 8.56
C GLY A 214 10.50 22.45 9.00
N ILE A 215 11.58 21.98 8.37
CA ILE A 215 12.20 20.71 8.73
C ILE A 215 13.09 20.96 9.95
N GLU A 216 12.60 20.64 11.17
CA GLU A 216 13.36 20.55 12.41
C GLU A 216 14.04 19.19 12.59
#